data_320056fc44d5422b289ac6dfe4032ad2
#
_entry.id   320056fc44d5422b289ac6dfe4032ad2
#
_cell.length_a   1.000
_cell.length_b   1.000
_cell.length_c   1.000
_cell.angle_alpha   90.00
_cell.angle_beta   90.00
_cell.angle_gamma   90.00
#
_symmetry.space_group_name_H-M   'P 1'
#
loop_
_entity.id
_entity.type
_entity.pdbx_description
1 polymer ?
#
loop_
_entity_poly.entity_id
_entity_poly.type
_entity_poly.pdbx_seq_one_letter_code
_entity_poly.pdbx_strand_id
1 'polypeptide(L)'
;AFKELLSANEQINRNVSHYAESLHISPVYLNEVVKNVTGVSVSRYIQNELILHAKRMLVYTSLTVREISIHLGIDDYAYFTRVFTKAVGISPTLYRKKYLE
;
A
#
# COMPACT_ATOMS: atom_id res chain seq x y z
N ALA A 1 -4.75 -15.88 -5.80
CA ALA A 1 -5.68 -14.76 -5.92
C ALA A 1 -4.96 -13.42 -5.76
N PHE A 2 -5.56 -12.35 -6.25
CA PHE A 2 -4.96 -11.02 -6.22
C PHE A 2 -4.61 -10.58 -4.80
N LYS A 3 -5.53 -10.76 -3.87
CA LYS A 3 -5.31 -10.38 -2.47
C LYS A 3 -4.16 -11.15 -1.83
N GLU A 4 -4.04 -12.43 -2.15
CA GLU A 4 -2.95 -13.25 -1.65
C GLU A 4 -1.62 -12.81 -2.24
N LEU A 5 -1.59 -12.40 -3.51
CA LEU A 5 -0.40 -11.88 -4.16
C LEU A 5 0.08 -10.60 -3.47
N LEU A 6 -0.83 -9.69 -3.13
CA LEU A 6 -0.50 -8.47 -2.39
C LEU A 6 0.03 -8.79 -0.99
N SER A 7 -0.61 -9.72 -0.29
CA SER A 7 -0.24 -10.06 1.09
C SER A 7 1.08 -10.81 1.17
N ALA A 8 1.43 -11.57 0.14
CA ALA A 8 2.67 -12.35 0.11
C ALA A 8 3.90 -11.50 -0.17
N ASN A 9 3.75 -10.35 -0.77
CA ASN A 9 4.87 -9.47 -1.12
C ASN A 9 5.20 -8.56 0.05
N GLU A 10 6.46 -8.57 0.49
CA GLU A 10 6.95 -7.63 1.50
C GLU A 10 7.00 -6.21 0.95
N GLN A 11 7.29 -6.08 -0.34
CA GLN A 11 7.26 -4.80 -1.05
C GLN A 11 6.03 -4.78 -1.95
N ILE A 12 5.15 -3.83 -1.71
CA ILE A 12 3.93 -3.70 -2.50
C ILE A 12 4.24 -2.92 -3.77
N ASN A 13 4.03 -3.58 -4.90
CA ASN A 13 4.18 -2.95 -6.21
C ASN A 13 2.84 -2.31 -6.59
N ARG A 14 2.83 -0.98 -6.78
CA ARG A 14 1.63 -0.23 -7.13
C ARG A 14 1.31 -0.27 -8.62
N ASN A 15 2.12 -0.96 -9.41
CA ASN A 15 1.90 -1.07 -10.85
C ASN A 15 0.80 -2.09 -11.15
N VAL A 16 -0.35 -1.60 -11.57
CA VAL A 16 -1.50 -2.44 -11.93
C VAL A 16 -1.13 -3.45 -13.01
N SER A 17 -0.33 -3.03 -14.00
CA SER A 17 0.10 -3.91 -15.08
C SER A 17 0.93 -5.09 -14.57
N HIS A 18 1.75 -4.87 -13.55
CA HIS A 18 2.54 -5.94 -12.95
C HIS A 18 1.64 -7.03 -12.35
N TYR A 19 0.62 -6.63 -11.59
CA TYR A 19 -0.28 -7.60 -10.98
C TYR A 19 -1.15 -8.31 -12.02
N ALA A 20 -1.63 -7.58 -13.02
CA ALA A 20 -2.41 -8.17 -14.10
C ALA A 20 -1.58 -9.21 -14.87
N GLU A 21 -0.32 -8.89 -15.18
CA GLU A 21 0.58 -9.81 -15.87
C GLU A 21 0.84 -11.06 -15.04
N SER A 22 1.08 -10.90 -13.73
CA SER A 22 1.31 -12.02 -12.81
C SER A 22 0.10 -12.95 -12.74
N LEU A 23 -1.11 -12.43 -12.92
CA LEU A 23 -2.35 -13.19 -12.90
C LEU A 23 -2.79 -13.64 -14.30
N HIS A 24 -2.03 -13.32 -15.32
CA HIS A 24 -2.32 -13.65 -16.73
C HIS A 24 -3.65 -13.08 -17.22
N ILE A 25 -3.97 -11.85 -16.80
CA ILE A 25 -5.18 -11.14 -17.22
C ILE A 25 -4.81 -9.71 -17.63
N SER A 26 -5.72 -9.05 -18.36
CA SER A 26 -5.50 -7.66 -18.75
C SER A 26 -5.70 -6.71 -17.55
N PRO A 27 -5.03 -5.55 -17.53
CA PRO A 27 -5.26 -4.54 -16.48
C PRO A 27 -6.71 -4.10 -16.41
N VAL A 28 -7.39 -3.98 -17.55
CA VAL A 28 -8.80 -3.59 -17.60
C VAL A 28 -9.67 -4.62 -16.91
N TYR A 29 -9.44 -5.90 -17.21
CA TYR A 29 -10.20 -6.99 -16.60
C TYR A 29 -9.95 -7.05 -15.10
N LEU A 30 -8.68 -6.91 -14.67
CA LEU A 30 -8.34 -6.89 -13.24
C LEU A 30 -9.08 -5.76 -12.53
N ASN A 31 -9.10 -4.56 -13.13
CA ASN A 31 -9.78 -3.42 -12.53
C ASN A 31 -11.29 -3.68 -12.39
N GLU A 32 -11.92 -4.29 -13.39
CA GLU A 32 -13.35 -4.60 -13.34
C GLU A 32 -13.66 -5.61 -12.23
N VAL A 33 -12.86 -6.67 -12.13
CA VAL A 33 -13.06 -7.70 -11.11
C VAL A 33 -12.89 -7.11 -9.71
N VAL A 34 -11.83 -6.36 -9.48
CA VAL A 34 -11.55 -5.75 -8.16
C VAL A 34 -12.65 -4.75 -7.81
N LYS A 35 -13.07 -3.92 -8.77
CA LYS A 35 -14.12 -2.93 -8.54
C LYS A 35 -15.46 -3.59 -8.20
N ASN A 36 -15.79 -4.68 -8.88
CA ASN A 36 -17.04 -5.40 -8.63
C ASN A 36 -17.06 -6.06 -7.25
N VAL A 37 -15.91 -6.56 -6.79
CA VAL A 37 -15.82 -7.26 -5.51
C VAL A 37 -15.66 -6.28 -4.34
N THR A 38 -14.81 -5.25 -4.50
CA THR A 38 -14.44 -4.34 -3.41
C THR A 38 -15.14 -2.99 -3.45
N GLY A 39 -15.72 -2.63 -4.60
CA GLY A 39 -16.33 -1.31 -4.79
C GLY A 39 -15.34 -0.20 -5.13
N VAL A 40 -14.04 -0.49 -5.22
CA VAL A 40 -13.01 0.51 -5.54
C VAL A 40 -12.14 0.03 -6.68
N SER A 41 -11.47 0.98 -7.37
CA SER A 41 -10.54 0.63 -8.45
C SER A 41 -9.37 -0.19 -7.91
N VAL A 42 -8.69 -0.92 -8.79
CA VAL A 42 -7.53 -1.71 -8.39
C VAL A 42 -6.41 -0.80 -7.86
N SER A 43 -6.20 0.37 -8.44
CA SER A 43 -5.20 1.33 -7.95
C SER A 43 -5.52 1.79 -6.52
N ARG A 44 -6.78 2.07 -6.25
CA ARG A 44 -7.21 2.47 -4.92
C ARG A 44 -7.07 1.31 -3.92
N TYR A 45 -7.40 0.10 -4.36
CA TYR A 45 -7.26 -1.09 -3.53
C TYR A 45 -5.79 -1.31 -3.13
N ILE A 46 -4.87 -1.21 -4.11
CA ILE A 46 -3.44 -1.34 -3.85
C ILE A 46 -2.96 -0.27 -2.89
N GLN A 47 -3.39 0.97 -3.09
CA GLN A 47 -3.02 2.07 -2.19
C GLN A 47 -3.53 1.82 -0.76
N ASN A 48 -4.75 1.34 -0.61
CA ASN A 48 -5.31 1.03 0.71
C ASN A 48 -4.50 -0.06 1.42
N GLU A 49 -4.08 -1.10 0.69
CA GLU A 49 -3.23 -2.16 1.24
C GLU A 49 -1.86 -1.62 1.64
N LEU A 50 -1.28 -0.74 0.83
CA LEU A 50 0.01 -0.11 1.13
C LEU A 50 -0.07 0.70 2.44
N ILE A 51 -1.13 1.49 2.60
CA ILE A 51 -1.34 2.29 3.81
C ILE A 51 -1.53 1.38 5.02
N LEU A 52 -2.25 0.27 4.87
CA LEU A 52 -2.44 -0.69 5.96
C LEU A 52 -1.12 -1.29 6.41
N HIS A 53 -0.27 -1.69 5.46
CA HIS A 53 1.06 -2.22 5.77
C HIS A 53 1.93 -1.15 6.45
N ALA A 54 1.86 0.10 5.98
CA ALA A 54 2.59 1.21 6.58
C ALA A 54 2.18 1.42 8.04
N LYS A 55 0.89 1.39 8.32
CA LYS A 55 0.37 1.51 9.70
C LYS A 55 0.91 0.41 10.59
N ARG A 56 0.92 -0.83 10.11
CA ARG A 56 1.44 -1.97 10.87
C ARG A 56 2.93 -1.80 11.17
N MET A 57 3.71 -1.39 10.18
CA MET A 57 5.14 -1.17 10.39
C MET A 57 5.41 -0.02 11.36
N LEU A 58 4.60 1.05 11.31
CA LEU A 58 4.75 2.17 12.23
C LEU A 58 4.51 1.75 13.68
N VAL A 59 3.54 0.87 13.90
CA VAL A 59 3.14 0.45 15.25
C VAL A 59 3.99 -0.71 15.77
N TYR A 60 4.30 -1.68 14.91
CA TYR A 60 4.91 -2.94 15.34
C TYR A 60 6.42 -3.05 15.08
N THR A 61 7.03 -2.04 14.49
CA THR A 61 8.48 -2.03 14.25
C THR A 61 9.10 -0.73 14.71
N SER A 62 10.42 -0.71 14.80
CA SER A 62 11.19 0.52 15.07
C SER A 62 11.79 1.11 13.80
N LEU A 63 11.36 0.64 12.63
CA LEU A 63 11.85 1.16 11.35
C LEU A 63 11.53 2.65 11.23
N THR A 64 12.46 3.40 10.65
CA THR A 64 12.21 4.81 10.36
C THR A 64 11.17 4.93 9.24
N VAL A 65 10.56 6.11 9.11
CA VAL A 65 9.61 6.38 8.01
C VAL A 65 10.28 6.12 6.67
N ARG A 66 11.54 6.51 6.52
CA ARG A 66 12.31 6.28 5.30
C ARG A 66 12.48 4.78 5.02
N GLU A 67 12.83 4.01 6.04
CA GLU A 67 12.99 2.56 5.91
C GLU A 67 11.67 1.90 5.54
N ILE A 68 10.58 2.33 6.16
CA ILE A 68 9.24 1.82 5.83
C ILE A 68 8.90 2.11 4.36
N SER A 69 9.17 3.33 3.91
CA SER A 69 8.94 3.72 2.51
C SER A 69 9.68 2.80 1.54
N ILE A 70 10.96 2.57 1.80
CA ILE A 70 11.80 1.69 0.97
C ILE A 70 11.25 0.26 1.01
N HIS A 71 10.89 -0.22 2.18
CA HIS A 71 10.35 -1.57 2.35
C HIS A 71 9.05 -1.77 1.54
N LEU A 72 8.26 -0.71 1.41
CA LEU A 72 7.03 -0.74 0.62
C LEU A 72 7.26 -0.51 -0.88
N GLY A 73 8.53 -0.36 -1.30
CA GLY A 73 8.87 -0.15 -2.70
C GLY A 73 8.75 1.29 -3.17
N ILE A 74 8.74 2.25 -2.26
CA ILE A 74 8.66 3.67 -2.57
C ILE A 74 10.00 4.33 -2.24
N ASP A 75 10.77 4.70 -3.26
CA ASP A 75 12.09 5.30 -3.07
C ASP A 75 12.03 6.71 -2.50
N ASP A 76 11.00 7.47 -2.84
CA ASP A 76 10.81 8.83 -2.37
C ASP A 76 9.93 8.85 -1.13
N TYR A 77 10.56 8.92 0.05
CA TYR A 77 9.80 8.91 1.29
C TYR A 77 8.97 10.18 1.51
N ALA A 78 9.33 11.29 0.87
CA ALA A 78 8.52 12.50 0.92
C ALA A 78 7.19 12.27 0.20
N TYR A 79 7.22 11.57 -0.93
CA TYR A 79 6.01 11.17 -1.63
C TYR A 79 5.17 10.22 -0.78
N PHE A 80 5.81 9.23 -0.17
CA PHE A 80 5.13 8.30 0.74
C PHE A 80 4.44 9.06 1.87
N THR A 81 5.14 10.02 2.49
CA THR A 81 4.59 10.83 3.57
C THR A 81 3.35 11.60 3.12
N ARG A 82 3.38 12.18 1.92
CA ARG A 82 2.22 12.90 1.38
C ARG A 82 1.03 11.96 1.16
N VAL A 83 1.28 10.78 0.57
CA VAL A 83 0.24 9.79 0.31
C VAL A 83 -0.38 9.30 1.62
N PHE A 84 0.47 8.98 2.59
CA PHE A 84 0.00 8.52 3.90
C PHE A 84 -0.83 9.59 4.59
N THR A 85 -0.32 10.82 4.64
CA THR A 85 -1.00 11.94 5.31
C THR A 85 -2.35 12.23 4.68
N LYS A 86 -2.42 12.19 3.35
CA LYS A 86 -3.68 12.39 2.63
C LYS A 86 -4.69 11.30 2.95
N ALA A 87 -4.26 10.06 3.05
CA ALA A 87 -5.14 8.92 3.29
C ALA A 87 -5.58 8.81 4.75
N VAL A 88 -4.69 9.14 5.68
CA VAL A 88 -4.89 8.89 7.13
C VAL A 88 -5.30 10.15 7.87
N GLY A 89 -4.88 11.33 7.39
CA GLY A 89 -5.19 12.61 8.01
C GLY A 89 -4.08 13.16 8.90
N ILE A 90 -3.09 12.34 9.25
CA ILE A 90 -1.91 12.77 10.03
C ILE A 90 -0.66 12.13 9.43
N SER A 91 0.51 12.70 9.73
CA SER A 91 1.77 12.19 9.20
C SER A 91 2.11 10.82 9.79
N PRO A 92 2.98 10.04 9.10
CA PRO A 92 3.44 8.76 9.65
C PRO A 92 4.08 8.90 11.03
N THR A 93 4.88 9.94 11.25
CA THR A 93 5.54 10.18 12.53
C THR A 93 4.53 10.45 13.63
N LEU A 94 3.51 11.27 13.36
CA LEU A 94 2.46 11.54 14.32
C LEU A 94 1.59 10.32 14.56
N TYR A 95 1.34 9.53 13.55
CA TYR A 95 0.58 8.29 13.68
C TYR A 95 1.28 7.33 14.65
N ARG A 96 2.59 7.12 14.45
CA ARG A 96 3.39 6.27 15.33
C ARG A 96 3.33 6.76 16.78
N LYS A 97 3.55 8.05 16.97
CA LYS A 97 3.53 8.65 18.31
C LYS A 97 2.19 8.46 19.00
N LYS A 98 1.10 8.64 18.25
CA LYS A 98 -0.25 8.50 18.78
C LYS A 98 -0.54 7.09 19.29
N TYR A 99 -0.06 6.08 18.58
CA TYR A 99 -0.40 4.68 18.85
C TYR A 99 0.64 3.95 19.70
N LEU A 100 1.77 4.58 20.04
CA LEU A 100 2.80 3.99 20.90
C LEU A 100 2.81 4.60 22.30
N GLU A 101 2.03 5.62 22.54
CA GLU A 101 1.91 6.25 23.84
C GLU A 101 0.85 5.58 24.71
#